data_8c0345ec6f943b355fa0d6b094d02b01
#
_entry.id   8c0345ec6f943b355fa0d6b094d02b01
#
_cell.length_a   1.000
_cell.length_b   1.000
_cell.length_c   1.000
_cell.angle_alpha   90.00
_cell.angle_beta   90.00
_cell.angle_gamma   90.00
#
_symmetry.space_group_name_H-M   'P 1'
#
loop_
_entity.id
_entity.type
_entity.pdbx_description
1 polymer ?
#
loop_
_entity_poly.entity_id
_entity_poly.type
_entity_poly.pdbx_seq_one_letter_code
_entity_poly.pdbx_strand_id
1 'polypeptide(L)'
;MISRFSRLRQFFARKVADVFSTKEEPHITEHRELLLAGAEIPPPWAVYPHAETWWGGWRQGTSEYWLHDIWLPFWKGLDANAKEAYLAKWNVTDEWRENLSARE
;
A
#
# COMPACT_ATOMS: atom_id res chain seq x y z
N MET A 1 21.74 2.33 -11.15
CA MET A 1 21.24 1.73 -12.39
C MET A 1 19.77 1.55 -12.35
N ILE A 2 19.29 0.80 -11.37
CA ILE A 2 17.87 0.57 -11.25
C ILE A 2 17.12 1.86 -11.07
N SER A 3 17.70 2.80 -10.35
CA SER A 3 17.05 4.08 -10.12
C SER A 3 16.88 4.86 -11.42
N ARG A 4 17.79 4.66 -12.35
CA ARG A 4 17.70 5.33 -13.64
C ARG A 4 16.53 4.81 -14.45
N PHE A 5 16.35 3.50 -14.44
CA PHE A 5 15.21 2.89 -15.10
C PHE A 5 13.90 3.31 -14.46
N SER A 6 13.88 3.30 -13.14
CA SER A 6 12.71 3.74 -12.42
C SER A 6 12.32 5.15 -12.76
N ARG A 7 13.32 6.02 -12.85
CA ARG A 7 13.08 7.41 -13.15
C ARG A 7 12.47 7.57 -14.53
N LEU A 8 13.00 6.83 -15.49
CA LEU A 8 12.50 6.90 -16.85
C LEU A 8 11.06 6.44 -16.93
N ARG A 9 10.75 5.34 -16.27
CA ARG A 9 9.39 4.82 -16.25
C ARG A 9 8.43 5.77 -15.58
N GLN A 10 8.87 6.39 -14.49
CA GLN A 10 8.02 7.33 -13.78
C GLN A 10 7.71 8.55 -14.63
N PHE A 11 8.70 9.02 -15.37
CA PHE A 11 8.49 10.16 -16.24
C PHE A 11 7.45 9.84 -17.32
N PHE A 12 7.57 8.68 -17.93
CA PHE A 12 6.65 8.29 -18.98
C PHE A 12 5.24 8.09 -18.43
N ALA A 13 5.13 7.42 -17.30
CA ALA A 13 3.85 7.18 -16.68
C ALA A 13 3.17 8.47 -16.28
N ARG A 14 3.95 9.44 -15.79
CA ARG A 14 3.39 10.72 -15.39
C ARG A 14 2.82 11.46 -16.58
N LYS A 15 3.49 11.41 -17.72
CA LYS A 15 2.99 12.05 -18.92
C LYS A 15 1.70 11.44 -19.38
N VAL A 16 1.61 10.13 -19.34
CA VAL A 16 0.42 9.43 -19.73
C VAL A 16 -0.73 9.79 -18.80
N ALA A 17 -0.45 9.84 -17.51
CA ALA A 17 -1.45 10.20 -16.52
C ALA A 17 -1.98 11.60 -16.77
N ASP A 18 -1.08 12.53 -17.08
CA ASP A 18 -1.48 13.90 -17.36
C ASP A 18 -2.40 13.96 -18.57
N VAL A 19 -2.07 13.23 -19.60
CA VAL A 19 -2.87 13.24 -20.84
C VAL A 19 -4.28 12.73 -20.60
N PHE A 20 -4.41 11.70 -19.78
CA PHE A 20 -5.71 11.10 -19.51
C PHE A 20 -6.38 11.65 -18.27
N SER A 21 -5.80 12.68 -17.68
CA SER A 21 -6.34 13.30 -16.47
C SER A 21 -6.41 12.35 -15.29
N THR A 22 -5.62 11.31 -15.35
CA THR A 22 -5.59 10.33 -14.27
C THR A 22 -4.59 10.80 -13.23
N LYS A 23 -5.09 11.16 -12.11
CA LYS A 23 -4.24 11.63 -11.03
C LYS A 23 -3.96 10.53 -10.05
N GLU A 24 -3.13 9.60 -10.45
CA GLU A 24 -2.71 8.56 -9.53
C GLU A 24 -1.69 9.15 -8.56
N GLU A 25 -1.94 8.98 -7.28
CA GLU A 25 -1.05 9.49 -6.27
C GLU A 25 0.28 8.74 -6.33
N PRO A 26 1.41 9.44 -6.07
CA PRO A 26 2.73 8.82 -6.20
C PRO A 26 2.90 7.54 -5.39
N HIS A 27 2.31 7.48 -4.19
CA HIS A 27 2.49 6.29 -3.36
C HIS A 27 1.78 5.08 -3.95
N ILE A 28 0.75 5.27 -4.76
CA ILE A 28 0.07 4.15 -5.40
C ILE A 28 1.00 3.47 -6.37
N THR A 29 1.63 4.24 -7.24
CA THR A 29 2.56 3.69 -8.21
C THR A 29 3.74 3.02 -7.51
N GLU A 30 4.30 3.70 -6.54
CA GLU A 30 5.45 3.18 -5.81
C GLU A 30 5.13 1.87 -5.11
N HIS A 31 4.00 1.81 -4.41
CA HIS A 31 3.66 0.61 -3.65
C HIS A 31 3.25 -0.54 -4.55
N ARG A 32 2.64 -0.24 -5.70
CA ARG A 32 2.35 -1.29 -6.66
C ARG A 32 3.64 -1.93 -7.15
N GLU A 33 4.67 -1.12 -7.37
CA GLU A 33 5.96 -1.65 -7.79
C GLU A 33 6.60 -2.49 -6.70
N LEU A 34 6.45 -2.07 -5.44
CA LEU A 34 6.96 -2.87 -4.34
C LEU A 34 6.26 -4.21 -4.27
N LEU A 35 4.96 -4.23 -4.48
CA LEU A 35 4.21 -5.48 -4.48
C LEU A 35 4.73 -6.41 -5.56
N LEU A 36 4.92 -5.89 -6.77
CA LEU A 36 5.40 -6.72 -7.88
C LEU A 36 6.82 -7.22 -7.64
N ALA A 37 7.60 -6.47 -6.91
CA ALA A 37 8.98 -6.85 -6.60
C ALA A 37 9.07 -7.80 -5.41
N GLY A 38 7.97 -8.09 -4.75
CA GLY A 38 7.98 -8.92 -3.56
C GLY A 38 8.59 -8.21 -2.37
N ALA A 39 8.56 -6.89 -2.36
CA ALA A 39 9.17 -6.10 -1.30
C ALA A 39 8.12 -5.66 -0.29
N GLU A 40 8.61 -5.20 0.87
CA GLU A 40 7.73 -4.78 1.94
C GLU A 40 7.02 -3.47 1.60
N ILE A 41 5.74 -3.38 1.94
CA ILE A 41 4.92 -2.19 1.72
C ILE A 41 4.54 -1.63 3.09
N PRO A 42 4.63 -0.30 3.29
CA PRO A 42 4.22 0.28 4.56
C PRO A 42 2.73 0.03 4.86
N PRO A 43 2.37 -0.06 6.15
CA PRO A 43 1.00 -0.43 6.51
C PRO A 43 0.01 0.72 6.39
N PRO A 44 -1.29 0.41 6.44
CA PRO A 44 -2.34 1.43 6.34
C PRO A 44 -2.18 2.56 7.35
N TRP A 45 -1.77 2.24 8.57
CA TRP A 45 -1.66 3.27 9.60
C TRP A 45 -0.44 4.17 9.42
N ALA A 46 0.47 3.80 8.54
CA ALA A 46 1.60 4.66 8.19
C ALA A 46 1.31 5.47 6.94
N VAL A 47 0.65 4.87 5.97
CA VAL A 47 0.35 5.54 4.70
C VAL A 47 -0.81 6.52 4.85
N TYR A 48 -1.80 6.15 5.63
CA TYR A 48 -2.97 6.98 5.92
C TYR A 48 -3.11 7.16 7.43
N PRO A 49 -2.20 7.92 8.05
CA PRO A 49 -2.12 7.95 9.51
C PRO A 49 -3.35 8.50 10.22
N HIS A 50 -4.18 9.24 9.52
CA HIS A 50 -5.40 9.79 10.10
C HIS A 50 -6.60 8.89 9.93
N ALA A 51 -6.44 7.76 9.25
CA ALA A 51 -7.57 6.91 8.88
C ALA A 51 -7.72 5.78 9.88
N GLU A 52 -8.87 5.79 10.55
CA GLU A 52 -9.22 4.70 11.47
C GLU A 52 -9.62 3.47 10.67
N THR A 53 -9.72 2.33 11.36
CA THR A 53 -10.12 1.10 10.68
C THR A 53 -11.51 1.20 10.07
N TRP A 54 -12.35 2.07 10.62
CA TRP A 54 -13.72 2.26 10.14
C TRP A 54 -13.87 3.43 9.19
N TRP A 55 -12.76 4.03 8.78
CA TRP A 55 -12.79 5.19 7.89
C TRP A 55 -13.47 4.84 6.56
N GLY A 56 -14.39 5.72 6.13
CA GLY A 56 -15.15 5.47 4.90
C GLY A 56 -14.31 5.41 3.65
N GLY A 57 -13.13 6.04 3.66
CA GLY A 57 -12.23 6.01 2.51
C GLY A 57 -11.72 4.62 2.17
N TRP A 58 -11.86 3.67 3.11
CA TRP A 58 -11.49 2.28 2.79
C TRP A 58 -12.50 1.61 1.87
N ARG A 59 -13.59 2.29 1.58
CA ARG A 59 -14.65 1.74 0.74
C ARG A 59 -14.87 2.53 -0.53
N GLN A 60 -13.97 3.44 -0.86
CA GLN A 60 -14.14 4.22 -2.08
C GLN A 60 -12.84 4.86 -2.50
N GLY A 61 -12.69 4.98 -3.81
CA GLY A 61 -11.60 5.74 -4.38
C GLY A 61 -10.25 5.09 -4.28
N THR A 62 -9.25 5.94 -4.28
CA THR A 62 -7.86 5.51 -4.33
C THR A 62 -7.44 4.72 -3.10
N SER A 63 -7.92 5.11 -1.93
CA SER A 63 -7.56 4.42 -0.70
C SER A 63 -8.13 3.02 -0.64
N GLU A 64 -9.34 2.83 -1.18
CA GLU A 64 -9.91 1.49 -1.27
C GLU A 64 -9.05 0.60 -2.18
N TYR A 65 -8.69 1.13 -3.33
CA TYR A 65 -7.86 0.39 -4.27
C TYR A 65 -6.52 0.04 -3.63
N TRP A 66 -5.88 1.02 -2.96
CA TRP A 66 -4.61 0.78 -2.31
C TRP A 66 -4.70 -0.35 -1.29
N LEU A 67 -5.72 -0.29 -0.45
CA LEU A 67 -5.87 -1.28 0.62
C LEU A 67 -6.13 -2.67 0.06
N HIS A 68 -7.09 -2.78 -0.85
CA HIS A 68 -7.55 -4.09 -1.29
C HIS A 68 -6.72 -4.70 -2.41
N ASP A 69 -6.16 -3.88 -3.28
CA ASP A 69 -5.46 -4.40 -4.45
C ASP A 69 -3.95 -4.31 -4.33
N ILE A 70 -3.43 -3.55 -3.38
CA ILE A 70 -2.00 -3.41 -3.21
C ILE A 70 -1.54 -3.96 -1.88
N TRP A 71 -2.06 -3.42 -0.77
CA TRP A 71 -1.52 -3.79 0.53
C TRP A 71 -1.98 -5.15 1.01
N LEU A 72 -3.28 -5.45 0.94
CA LEU A 72 -3.78 -6.73 1.43
C LEU A 72 -3.15 -7.94 0.72
N PRO A 73 -2.92 -7.90 -0.60
CA PRO A 73 -2.20 -9.00 -1.23
C PRO A 73 -0.81 -9.20 -0.64
N PHE A 74 -0.11 -8.10 -0.35
CA PHE A 74 1.18 -8.18 0.31
C PHE A 74 1.04 -8.83 1.70
N TRP A 75 0.10 -8.33 2.50
CA TRP A 75 -0.11 -8.80 3.86
C TRP A 75 -0.47 -10.28 3.89
N LYS A 76 -1.38 -10.68 3.03
CA LYS A 76 -1.85 -12.07 3.02
C LYS A 76 -0.77 -13.04 2.54
N GLY A 77 0.23 -12.54 1.86
CA GLY A 77 1.34 -13.38 1.42
C GLY A 77 2.37 -13.65 2.51
N LEU A 78 2.29 -12.98 3.64
CA LEU A 78 3.22 -13.18 4.73
C LEU A 78 2.79 -14.38 5.58
N ASP A 79 3.77 -15.17 6.05
CA ASP A 79 3.44 -16.24 6.98
C ASP A 79 3.23 -15.66 8.38
N ALA A 80 2.85 -16.50 9.34
CA ALA A 80 2.48 -16.03 10.67
C ALA A 80 3.63 -15.29 11.36
N ASN A 81 4.83 -15.82 11.25
CA ASN A 81 5.99 -15.19 11.88
C ASN A 81 6.32 -13.86 11.25
N ALA A 82 6.25 -13.78 9.93
CA ALA A 82 6.52 -12.54 9.23
C ALA A 82 5.47 -11.49 9.55
N LYS A 83 4.21 -11.91 9.70
CA LYS A 83 3.15 -10.98 10.08
C LYS A 83 3.41 -10.37 11.45
N GLU A 84 3.79 -11.18 12.42
CA GLU A 84 4.06 -10.66 13.76
C GLU A 84 5.26 -9.72 13.75
N ALA A 85 6.31 -10.08 13.04
CA ALA A 85 7.47 -9.20 12.95
C ALA A 85 7.12 -7.86 12.29
N TYR A 86 6.29 -7.92 11.27
CA TYR A 86 5.85 -6.71 10.56
C TYR A 86 5.03 -5.82 11.49
N LEU A 87 4.09 -6.42 12.21
CA LEU A 87 3.25 -5.64 13.13
C LEU A 87 4.08 -4.96 14.22
N ALA A 88 5.07 -5.67 14.75
CA ALA A 88 5.94 -5.11 15.76
C ALA A 88 6.80 -3.99 15.19
N LYS A 89 7.34 -4.20 14.01
CA LYS A 89 8.19 -3.20 13.36
C LYS A 89 7.44 -1.89 13.12
N TRP A 90 6.19 -1.99 12.75
CA TRP A 90 5.40 -0.83 12.38
C TRP A 90 4.49 -0.33 13.49
N ASN A 91 4.71 -0.79 14.73
CA ASN A 91 4.00 -0.29 15.91
C ASN A 91 2.49 -0.31 15.74
N VAL A 92 1.97 -1.48 15.38
CA VAL A 92 0.55 -1.64 15.12
C VAL A 92 -0.28 -1.30 16.38
N THR A 93 -1.42 -0.64 16.17
CA THR A 93 -2.37 -0.40 17.26
C THR A 93 -3.20 -1.65 17.50
N ASP A 94 -3.78 -1.72 18.70
CA ASP A 94 -4.67 -2.86 19.02
C ASP A 94 -5.84 -2.93 18.05
N GLU A 95 -6.36 -1.78 17.68
CA GLU A 95 -7.47 -1.71 16.75
C GLU A 95 -7.13 -2.31 15.39
N TRP A 96 -5.98 -1.95 14.85
CA TRP A 96 -5.57 -2.49 13.57
C TRP A 96 -5.23 -3.97 13.66
N ARG A 97 -4.59 -4.37 14.75
CA ARG A 97 -4.29 -5.80 14.94
C ARG A 97 -5.58 -6.62 14.94
N GLU A 98 -6.58 -6.14 15.65
CA GLU A 98 -7.87 -6.83 15.73
C GLU A 98 -8.55 -6.87 14.36
N ASN A 99 -8.51 -5.74 13.65
CA ASN A 99 -9.09 -5.66 12.32
C ASN A 99 -8.47 -6.67 11.37
N LEU A 100 -7.14 -6.76 11.39
CA LEU A 100 -6.45 -7.68 10.50
C LEU A 100 -6.70 -9.14 10.87
N SER A 101 -6.79 -9.44 12.16
CA SER A 101 -7.12 -10.79 12.60
C SER A 101 -8.50 -11.20 12.10
N ALA A 102 -9.44 -10.28 12.11
CA ALA A 102 -10.79 -10.58 11.67
C ALA A 102 -10.87 -10.86 10.18
N ARG A 103 -9.90 -10.38 9.42
CA ARG A 103 -9.86 -10.62 7.98
C ARG A 103 -9.29 -11.98 7.61
N GLU A 104 -8.69 -12.65 8.56
CA GLU A 104 -8.10 -13.98 8.32
C GLU A 104 -9.06 -15.08 8.73
#